data_c12b2c15702bf1c4fadeb597f319c383
#
_entry.id   c12b2c15702bf1c4fadeb597f319c383
#
_cell.length_a   1.000
_cell.length_b   1.000
_cell.length_c   1.000
_cell.angle_alpha   90.00
_cell.angle_beta   90.00
_cell.angle_gamma   90.00
#
_symmetry.space_group_name_H-M   'P 1'
#
loop_
_entity.id
_entity.type
_entity.pdbx_description
1 polymer ?
#
loop_
_entity_poly.entity_id
_entity_poly.type
_entity_poly.pdbx_seq_one_letter_code
_entity_poly.pdbx_strand_id
1 'polypeptide(L)'
;LIAVRKSLVDENPELPVALLAAFTEARNIAMQDLRELWLGSANRLSLPWLNEAMEKTISAMGPDYWPYGYAQNQTEIETACRYSIEQHLAARLVSPEELFPLCVMESF
;
A
#
# COMPACT_ATOMS: atom_id res chain seq x y z
N LEU A 1 -3.82 3.30 -4.12
CA LEU A 1 -4.67 2.28 -4.75
C LEU A 1 -4.34 2.16 -6.24
N ILE A 2 -4.43 0.95 -6.77
CA ILE A 2 -4.26 0.66 -8.19
C ILE A 2 -5.62 0.26 -8.73
N ALA A 3 -6.07 0.96 -9.77
CA ALA A 3 -7.35 0.67 -10.41
C ALA A 3 -7.12 -0.15 -11.68
N VAL A 4 -7.90 -1.19 -11.85
CA VAL A 4 -7.88 -2.07 -13.03
C VAL A 4 -9.24 -2.03 -13.69
N ARG A 5 -9.26 -2.00 -15.03
CA ARG A 5 -10.52 -2.03 -15.78
C ARG A 5 -11.26 -3.35 -15.51
N LYS A 6 -12.53 -3.24 -15.15
CA LYS A 6 -13.36 -4.40 -14.81
C LYS A 6 -13.38 -5.47 -15.91
N SER A 7 -13.48 -5.08 -17.19
CA SER A 7 -13.46 -6.03 -18.31
C SER A 7 -12.18 -6.88 -18.37
N LEU A 8 -11.03 -6.32 -17.99
CA LEU A 8 -9.77 -7.08 -17.93
C LEU A 8 -9.78 -8.11 -16.79
N VAL A 9 -10.40 -7.76 -15.67
CA VAL A 9 -10.56 -8.69 -14.53
C VAL A 9 -11.56 -9.80 -14.88
N ASP A 10 -12.65 -9.47 -15.58
CA ASP A 10 -13.64 -10.44 -16.03
C ASP A 10 -13.03 -11.45 -17.04
N GLU A 11 -12.12 -10.98 -17.91
CA GLU A 11 -11.39 -11.83 -18.87
C GLU A 11 -10.24 -12.62 -18.21
N ASN A 12 -9.65 -12.09 -17.15
CA ASN A 12 -8.48 -12.65 -16.48
C ASN A 12 -8.67 -12.58 -14.94
N PRO A 13 -9.42 -13.49 -14.33
CA PRO A 13 -9.75 -13.42 -12.89
C PRO A 13 -8.56 -13.47 -11.93
N GLU A 14 -7.43 -14.00 -12.34
CA GLU A 14 -6.17 -14.05 -11.58
C GLU A 14 -5.33 -12.77 -11.66
N LEU A 15 -5.66 -11.85 -12.59
CA LEU A 15 -4.91 -10.62 -12.81
C LEU A 15 -4.78 -9.76 -11.54
N PRO A 16 -5.83 -9.55 -10.71
CA PRO A 16 -5.72 -8.74 -9.50
C PRO A 16 -4.70 -9.29 -8.49
N VAL A 17 -4.67 -10.60 -8.28
CA VAL A 17 -3.74 -11.26 -7.36
C VAL A 17 -2.31 -11.18 -7.91
N ALA A 18 -2.12 -11.42 -9.20
CA ALA A 18 -0.81 -11.32 -9.85
C ALA A 18 -0.25 -9.89 -9.77
N LEU A 19 -1.09 -8.87 -9.97
CA LEU A 19 -0.68 -7.48 -9.80
C LEU A 19 -0.31 -7.15 -8.36
N LEU A 20 -1.12 -7.59 -7.39
CA LEU A 20 -0.81 -7.38 -5.98
C LEU A 20 0.53 -8.01 -5.61
N ALA A 21 0.79 -9.25 -6.05
CA ALA A 21 2.06 -9.94 -5.82
C ALA A 21 3.24 -9.17 -6.43
N ALA A 22 3.12 -8.74 -7.68
CA ALA A 22 4.18 -8.00 -8.38
C ALA A 22 4.50 -6.66 -7.71
N PHE A 23 3.47 -5.90 -7.30
CA PHE A 23 3.67 -4.63 -6.59
C PHE A 23 4.21 -4.83 -5.17
N THR A 24 3.80 -5.90 -4.49
CA THR A 24 4.34 -6.26 -3.17
C THR A 24 5.83 -6.62 -3.26
N GLU A 25 6.22 -7.37 -4.27
CA GLU A 25 7.63 -7.68 -4.50
C GLU A 25 8.45 -6.43 -4.83
N ALA A 26 7.96 -5.59 -5.73
CA ALA A 26 8.62 -4.32 -6.07
C ALA A 26 8.78 -3.41 -4.83
N ARG A 27 7.75 -3.33 -3.99
CA ARG A 27 7.80 -2.62 -2.70
C ARG A 27 8.86 -3.23 -1.78
N ASN A 28 8.94 -4.55 -1.65
CA ASN A 28 9.89 -5.21 -0.77
C ASN A 28 11.34 -4.95 -1.21
N ILE A 29 11.60 -4.96 -2.52
CA ILE A 29 12.92 -4.59 -3.09
C ILE A 29 13.25 -3.14 -2.72
N ALA A 30 12.33 -2.20 -2.95
CA ALA A 30 12.56 -0.79 -2.64
C ALA A 30 12.79 -0.54 -1.14
N MET A 31 12.04 -1.24 -0.26
CA MET A 31 12.21 -1.14 1.19
C MET A 31 13.53 -1.76 1.66
N GLN A 32 13.98 -2.82 1.02
CA GLN A 32 15.29 -3.42 1.29
C GLN A 32 16.40 -2.45 0.88
N ASP A 33 16.36 -1.89 -0.32
CA ASP A 33 17.33 -0.91 -0.80
C ASP A 33 17.41 0.30 0.16
N LEU A 34 16.26 0.81 0.59
CA LEU A 34 16.19 1.93 1.54
C LEU A 34 16.82 1.56 2.90
N ARG A 35 16.57 0.34 3.38
CA ARG A 35 17.18 -0.17 4.63
C ARG A 35 18.69 -0.31 4.50
N GLU A 36 19.18 -0.80 3.37
CA GLU A 36 20.63 -0.92 3.10
C GLU A 36 21.30 0.47 3.02
N LEU A 37 20.62 1.47 2.47
CA LEU A 37 21.07 2.86 2.47
C LEU A 37 21.12 3.44 3.88
N TRP A 38 20.10 3.19 4.69
CA TRP A 38 20.00 3.70 6.05
C TRP A 38 21.04 3.07 6.99
N LEU A 39 21.23 1.74 6.90
CA LEU A 39 22.20 1.01 7.75
C LEU A 39 23.62 1.06 7.19
N GLY A 40 23.79 1.50 5.96
CA GLY A 40 25.09 1.54 5.29
C GLY A 40 26.01 2.62 5.83
N SER A 41 27.32 2.38 5.68
CA SER A 41 28.37 3.32 6.09
C SER A 41 28.55 4.52 5.14
N ALA A 42 27.96 4.47 3.95
CA ALA A 42 28.06 5.51 2.94
C ALA A 42 26.67 6.02 2.52
N ASN A 43 26.41 7.30 2.73
CA ASN A 43 25.22 7.95 2.24
C ASN A 43 25.28 8.10 0.72
N ARG A 44 24.54 7.26 -0.01
CA ARG A 44 24.43 7.30 -1.47
C ARG A 44 23.32 8.25 -1.95
N LEU A 45 22.52 8.77 -1.03
CA LEU A 45 21.47 9.75 -1.32
C LEU A 45 21.91 11.13 -0.85
N SER A 46 21.63 12.15 -1.65
CA SER A 46 21.87 13.54 -1.28
C SER A 46 20.80 14.09 -0.30
N LEU A 47 20.39 13.25 0.66
CA LEU A 47 19.37 13.58 1.68
C LEU A 47 20.05 13.65 3.06
N PRO A 48 20.34 14.86 3.58
CA PRO A 48 21.15 15.02 4.79
C PRO A 48 20.49 14.47 6.06
N TRP A 49 19.16 14.37 6.13
CA TRP A 49 18.41 13.90 7.31
C TRP A 49 17.78 12.51 7.15
N LEU A 50 18.26 11.70 6.23
CA LEU A 50 17.70 10.36 5.99
C LEU A 50 17.65 9.51 7.26
N ASN A 51 18.73 9.45 8.01
CA ASN A 51 18.82 8.63 9.23
C ASN A 51 17.80 9.06 10.28
N GLU A 52 17.71 10.37 10.55
CA GLU A 52 16.74 10.91 11.50
C GLU A 52 15.30 10.66 11.07
N ALA A 53 15.00 10.84 9.79
CA ALA A 53 13.68 10.56 9.23
C ALA A 53 13.31 9.07 9.34
N MET A 54 14.24 8.17 9.04
CA MET A 54 14.04 6.72 9.17
C MET A 54 13.81 6.30 10.62
N GLU A 55 14.64 6.76 11.55
CA GLU A 55 14.49 6.47 12.97
C GLU A 55 13.14 6.95 13.52
N LYS A 56 12.74 8.18 13.21
CA LYS A 56 11.44 8.73 13.60
C LYS A 56 10.27 7.94 13.00
N THR A 57 10.36 7.58 11.74
CA THR A 57 9.33 6.80 11.05
C THR A 57 9.17 5.42 11.69
N ILE A 58 10.25 4.69 11.87
CA ILE A 58 10.23 3.35 12.47
C ILE A 58 9.77 3.41 13.93
N SER A 59 10.20 4.42 14.68
CA SER A 59 9.76 4.62 16.07
C SER A 59 8.26 4.89 16.19
N ALA A 60 7.68 5.63 15.25
CA ALA A 60 6.28 6.00 15.27
C ALA A 60 5.35 4.94 14.68
N MET A 61 5.78 4.24 13.62
CA MET A 61 4.94 3.38 12.78
C MET A 61 5.38 1.91 12.77
N GLY A 62 6.53 1.58 13.37
CA GLY A 62 7.12 0.25 13.30
C GLY A 62 7.99 0.01 12.06
N PRO A 63 8.61 -1.19 11.96
CA PRO A 63 9.55 -1.50 10.87
C PRO A 63 8.87 -1.72 9.51
N ASP A 64 7.58 -2.05 9.50
CA ASP A 64 6.76 -2.17 8.29
C ASP A 64 5.76 -1.01 8.22
N TYR A 65 6.27 0.19 8.02
CA TYR A 65 5.49 1.43 8.02
C TYR A 65 4.75 1.71 6.69
N TRP A 66 4.89 0.83 5.69
CA TRP A 66 4.23 0.95 4.39
C TRP A 66 3.67 -0.38 3.91
N PRO A 67 2.77 -1.02 4.70
CA PRO A 67 2.25 -2.33 4.37
C PRO A 67 1.38 -2.29 3.11
N TYR A 68 1.45 -3.36 2.29
CA TYR A 68 0.52 -3.63 1.21
C TYR A 68 -0.44 -4.75 1.63
N GLY A 69 -1.59 -4.80 0.99
CA GLY A 69 -2.65 -5.76 1.28
C GLY A 69 -3.85 -5.12 1.98
N TYR A 70 -5.01 -5.74 1.82
CA TYR A 70 -6.26 -5.23 2.37
C TYR A 70 -6.29 -5.33 3.90
N ALA A 71 -5.98 -6.52 4.44
CA ALA A 71 -6.12 -6.78 5.87
C ALA A 71 -5.31 -5.81 6.75
N GLN A 72 -4.12 -5.44 6.31
CA GLN A 72 -3.23 -4.53 7.04
C GLN A 72 -3.63 -3.06 6.91
N ASN A 73 -4.45 -2.71 5.92
CA ASN A 73 -4.90 -1.34 5.62
C ASN A 73 -6.42 -1.17 5.74
N GLN A 74 -7.10 -2.10 6.39
CA GLN A 74 -8.57 -2.10 6.46
C GLN A 74 -9.11 -0.81 7.08
N THR A 75 -8.56 -0.40 8.22
CA THR A 75 -9.00 0.81 8.94
C THR A 75 -8.84 2.07 8.09
N GLU A 76 -7.73 2.18 7.36
CA GLU A 76 -7.43 3.31 6.47
C GLU A 76 -8.38 3.35 5.28
N ILE A 77 -8.68 2.19 4.69
CA ILE A 77 -9.61 2.05 3.56
C ILE A 77 -11.03 2.40 3.98
N GLU A 78 -11.51 1.86 5.10
CA GLU A 78 -12.83 2.18 5.66
C GLU A 78 -12.95 3.67 6.00
N THR A 79 -11.90 4.24 6.58
CA THR A 79 -11.82 5.67 6.90
C THR A 79 -11.86 6.52 5.62
N ALA A 80 -11.14 6.13 4.57
CA ALA A 80 -11.16 6.82 3.28
C ALA A 80 -12.55 6.75 2.62
N CYS A 81 -13.23 5.61 2.69
CA CYS A 81 -14.62 5.47 2.22
C CYS A 81 -15.57 6.41 2.96
N ARG A 82 -15.46 6.46 4.29
CA ARG A 82 -16.24 7.38 5.13
C ARG A 82 -15.96 8.85 4.79
N TYR A 83 -14.71 9.25 4.71
CA TYR A 83 -14.33 10.62 4.36
C TYR A 83 -14.82 11.02 2.96
N SER A 84 -14.84 10.09 2.02
CA SER A 84 -15.34 10.36 0.68
C SER A 84 -16.80 10.81 0.67
N ILE A 85 -17.66 10.25 1.52
CA ILE A 85 -19.06 10.68 1.65
C ILE A 85 -19.18 11.95 2.50
N GLU A 86 -18.47 12.05 3.62
CA GLU A 86 -18.50 13.22 4.50
C GLU A 86 -18.05 14.50 3.78
N GLN A 87 -17.10 14.37 2.87
CA GLN A 87 -16.57 15.48 2.07
C GLN A 87 -17.30 15.68 0.72
N HIS A 88 -18.40 15.00 0.50
CA HIS A 88 -19.19 15.09 -0.74
C HIS A 88 -18.41 14.70 -2.02
N LEU A 89 -17.39 13.85 -1.91
CA LEU A 89 -16.64 13.33 -3.06
C LEU A 89 -17.34 12.11 -3.68
N ALA A 90 -18.09 11.36 -2.89
CA ALA A 90 -18.91 10.24 -3.33
C ALA A 90 -20.40 10.53 -3.11
N ALA A 91 -21.24 10.01 -3.99
CA ALA A 91 -22.70 10.16 -3.89
C ALA A 91 -23.33 9.27 -2.81
N ARG A 92 -22.64 8.18 -2.43
CA ARG A 92 -23.04 7.25 -1.38
C ARG A 92 -21.80 6.64 -0.70
N LEU A 93 -22.03 6.07 0.46
CA LEU A 93 -21.00 5.24 1.09
C LEU A 93 -20.75 3.99 0.23
N VAL A 94 -19.52 3.72 -0.06
CA VAL A 94 -19.06 2.53 -0.77
C VAL A 94 -18.35 1.63 0.24
N SER A 95 -18.68 0.34 0.27
CA SER A 95 -17.98 -0.61 1.13
C SER A 95 -16.69 -1.10 0.47
N PRO A 96 -15.70 -1.52 1.25
CA PRO A 96 -14.45 -2.07 0.70
C PRO A 96 -14.68 -3.27 -0.24
N GLU A 97 -15.67 -4.11 0.04
CA GLU A 97 -16.03 -5.28 -0.77
C GLU A 97 -16.54 -4.92 -2.17
N GLU A 98 -17.06 -3.69 -2.33
CA GLU A 98 -17.42 -3.16 -3.65
C GLU A 98 -16.20 -2.68 -4.44
N LEU A 99 -15.09 -2.35 -3.75
CA LEU A 99 -13.88 -1.80 -4.35
C LEU A 99 -12.85 -2.88 -4.69
N PHE A 100 -12.78 -3.93 -3.89
CA PHE A 100 -11.76 -4.95 -4.01
C PHE A 100 -12.36 -6.33 -4.29
N PRO A 101 -11.82 -7.09 -5.26
CA PRO A 101 -12.17 -8.50 -5.43
C PRO A 101 -11.83 -9.32 -4.19
N LEU A 102 -12.69 -10.26 -3.80
CA LEU A 102 -12.48 -11.13 -2.63
C LEU A 102 -11.11 -11.81 -2.65
N CYS A 103 -10.67 -12.28 -3.81
CA CYS A 103 -9.36 -12.92 -3.96
C CYS A 103 -8.17 -12.02 -3.57
N VAL A 104 -8.32 -10.70 -3.68
CA VAL A 104 -7.30 -9.73 -3.22
C VAL A 104 -7.43 -9.45 -1.73
N MET A 105 -8.65 -9.45 -1.20
CA MET A 105 -8.89 -9.20 0.23
C MET A 105 -8.39 -10.33 1.12
N GLU A 106 -8.43 -11.57 0.61
CA GLU A 106 -7.97 -12.78 1.28
C GLU A 106 -6.48 -13.09 1.03
N SER A 107 -5.85 -12.36 0.11
CA SER A 107 -4.44 -12.54 -0.26
C SER A 107 -3.58 -11.59 0.59
N PHE A 108 -2.68 -12.14 1.43
CA PHE A 108 -1.72 -11.42 2.30
C PHE A 108 -2.33 -10.77 3.55
#